data_274370f097c21c85f80aaa29a1d8ec0f
#
_entry.id   274370f097c21c85f80aaa29a1d8ec0f
#
_cell.length_a   1.000
_cell.length_b   1.000
_cell.length_c   1.000
_cell.angle_alpha   90.00
_cell.angle_beta   90.00
_cell.angle_gamma   90.00
#
_symmetry.space_group_name_H-M   'P 1'
#
loop_
_entity.id
_entity.type
_entity.pdbx_description
1 polymer ?
#
loop_
_entity_poly.entity_id
_entity_poly.type
_entity_poly.pdbx_seq_one_letter_code
_entity_poly.pdbx_strand_id
1 'polypeptide(L)'
;MNTKIKQTIALFFTVMLLFVMVLPPLSAAADASPIKVGYYEDGDYMSKSQSGEYSGYNIEYLQKISKQSGLPFEMVDIASWNAAYDMLVKGEIDLLPAVYHSEQRAEEIFFSGQPMCSIYTTLNVRMNDPRYDYEDFKAFQGMNVGIIRGGVDGERFKSFCREHNLVLNIIDYDETSVLLEALDNGTLDGVAITHLGKNSTFRSVAQFSPSPLYFAVTKTNPELLSEINKAMNNILLANPGYSRDLYDKYLAPSVNQNPVFTKEELQYIKQAAPILVSYDPSFAPLTYQSKKAGKLLA
;
A
#
# COMPACT_ATOMS: atom_id res chain seq x y z
N MET A 1 49.66 -35.71 -46.71
CA MET A 1 49.22 -35.12 -45.44
C MET A 1 49.34 -36.19 -44.37
N ASN A 2 50.15 -35.95 -43.36
CA ASN A 2 50.63 -36.93 -42.40
C ASN A 2 49.48 -37.46 -41.54
N THR A 3 49.37 -38.78 -41.33
CA THR A 3 48.28 -39.46 -40.62
C THR A 3 48.04 -38.87 -39.21
N LYS A 4 49.08 -38.42 -38.55
CA LYS A 4 49.01 -37.73 -37.24
C LYS A 4 48.25 -36.41 -37.32
N ILE A 5 48.40 -35.61 -38.40
CA ILE A 5 47.71 -34.33 -38.59
C ILE A 5 46.19 -34.58 -38.82
N LYS A 6 45.82 -35.63 -39.58
CA LYS A 6 44.41 -35.99 -39.76
C LYS A 6 43.73 -36.41 -38.45
N GLN A 7 44.44 -37.17 -37.63
CA GLN A 7 43.93 -37.59 -36.31
C GLN A 7 43.75 -36.40 -35.33
N THR A 8 44.71 -35.45 -35.31
CA THR A 8 44.58 -34.26 -34.49
C THR A 8 43.43 -33.34 -34.93
N ILE A 9 43.23 -33.17 -36.25
CA ILE A 9 42.11 -32.40 -36.79
C ILE A 9 40.80 -33.08 -36.47
N ALA A 10 40.70 -34.41 -36.63
CA ALA A 10 39.47 -35.14 -36.29
C ALA A 10 39.14 -35.05 -34.80
N LEU A 11 40.13 -35.16 -33.92
CA LEU A 11 39.96 -35.01 -32.46
C LEU A 11 39.50 -33.59 -32.09
N PHE A 12 40.06 -32.57 -32.75
CA PHE A 12 39.67 -31.17 -32.52
C PHE A 12 38.22 -30.90 -32.93
N PHE A 13 37.79 -31.43 -34.10
CA PHE A 13 36.38 -31.34 -34.52
C PHE A 13 35.41 -32.12 -33.60
N THR A 14 35.83 -33.30 -33.11
CA THR A 14 34.98 -34.07 -32.19
C THR A 14 34.83 -33.36 -30.83
N VAL A 15 35.91 -32.75 -30.30
CA VAL A 15 35.85 -31.97 -29.04
C VAL A 15 35.03 -30.70 -29.24
N MET A 16 35.14 -30.04 -30.39
CA MET A 16 34.34 -28.84 -30.71
C MET A 16 32.87 -29.18 -30.88
N LEU A 17 32.53 -30.36 -31.48
CA LEU A 17 31.13 -30.83 -31.62
C LEU A 17 30.54 -31.19 -30.26
N LEU A 18 31.30 -31.79 -29.35
CA LEU A 18 30.90 -32.09 -27.96
C LEU A 18 30.68 -30.82 -27.14
N PHE A 19 31.48 -29.76 -27.38
CA PHE A 19 31.34 -28.49 -26.68
C PHE A 19 30.05 -27.75 -27.10
N VAL A 20 29.61 -27.87 -28.35
CA VAL A 20 28.37 -27.29 -28.85
C VAL A 20 27.11 -28.01 -28.28
N MET A 21 27.22 -29.31 -27.95
CA MET A 21 26.11 -30.07 -27.33
C MET A 21 25.94 -29.83 -25.82
N VAL A 22 26.93 -29.21 -25.13
CA VAL A 22 26.89 -28.93 -23.68
C VAL A 22 26.45 -27.50 -23.39
N LEU A 23 26.28 -26.64 -24.40
CA LEU A 23 25.60 -25.38 -24.19
C LEU A 23 24.14 -25.68 -23.83
N PRO A 24 23.66 -25.32 -22.61
CA PRO A 24 22.23 -25.41 -22.34
C PRO A 24 21.52 -24.60 -23.45
N PRO A 25 20.36 -25.07 -23.92
CA PRO A 25 19.59 -24.26 -24.85
C PRO A 25 19.47 -22.88 -24.21
N LEU A 26 19.92 -21.86 -24.92
CA LEU A 26 19.61 -20.49 -24.58
C LEU A 26 18.09 -20.45 -24.60
N SER A 27 17.50 -20.67 -23.42
CA SER A 27 16.06 -20.56 -23.24
C SER A 27 15.76 -19.15 -23.71
N ALA A 28 15.27 -19.00 -24.94
CA ALA A 28 14.61 -17.78 -25.33
C ALA A 28 13.60 -17.56 -24.22
N ALA A 29 13.84 -16.54 -23.37
CA ALA A 29 12.79 -16.04 -22.52
C ALA A 29 11.63 -15.81 -23.50
N ALA A 30 10.64 -16.68 -23.41
CA ALA A 30 9.43 -16.48 -24.19
C ALA A 30 9.06 -15.02 -23.91
N ASP A 31 8.92 -14.20 -24.94
CA ASP A 31 8.42 -12.84 -24.79
C ASP A 31 7.04 -12.98 -24.15
N ALA A 32 7.06 -13.02 -22.80
CA ALA A 32 5.83 -13.02 -22.03
C ALA A 32 5.17 -11.69 -22.35
N SER A 33 4.00 -11.74 -22.95
CA SER A 33 3.23 -10.53 -23.18
C SER A 33 3.13 -9.76 -21.88
N PRO A 34 3.35 -8.43 -21.89
CA PRO A 34 3.33 -7.66 -20.66
C PRO A 34 1.97 -7.74 -19.98
N ILE A 35 1.98 -7.83 -18.67
CA ILE A 35 0.79 -7.81 -17.82
C ILE A 35 0.20 -6.40 -17.87
N LYS A 36 -1.03 -6.29 -18.37
CA LYS A 36 -1.75 -5.02 -18.48
C LYS A 36 -2.30 -4.61 -17.12
N VAL A 37 -1.79 -3.50 -16.59
CA VAL A 37 -2.21 -2.93 -15.31
C VAL A 37 -3.07 -1.70 -15.55
N GLY A 38 -4.28 -1.67 -14.98
CA GLY A 38 -5.14 -0.50 -15.06
C GLY A 38 -4.52 0.68 -14.29
N TYR A 39 -4.33 1.80 -15.00
CA TYR A 39 -3.93 3.08 -14.42
C TYR A 39 -5.05 4.11 -14.62
N TYR A 40 -5.38 4.81 -13.56
CA TYR A 40 -6.20 6.02 -13.53
C TYR A 40 -5.56 6.98 -12.52
N GLU A 41 -5.76 8.29 -12.69
CA GLU A 41 -5.21 9.26 -11.75
C GLU A 41 -5.86 9.12 -10.38
N ASP A 42 -5.06 8.84 -9.34
CA ASP A 42 -5.52 8.64 -7.96
C ASP A 42 -4.49 9.18 -6.95
N GLY A 43 -4.03 10.40 -7.19
CA GLY A 43 -3.17 11.15 -6.27
C GLY A 43 -1.95 10.36 -5.79
N ASP A 44 -1.84 10.17 -4.48
CA ASP A 44 -0.69 9.50 -3.85
C ASP A 44 -0.65 7.98 -4.10
N TYR A 45 -1.75 7.38 -4.58
CA TYR A 45 -1.78 5.97 -4.98
C TYR A 45 -1.18 5.75 -6.36
N MET A 46 -1.61 6.53 -7.33
CA MET A 46 -1.13 6.47 -8.72
C MET A 46 -1.19 7.86 -9.35
N SER A 47 -0.07 8.37 -9.81
CA SER A 47 0.01 9.63 -10.52
C SER A 47 0.95 9.52 -11.72
N LYS A 48 0.73 10.37 -12.74
CA LYS A 48 1.55 10.46 -13.93
C LYS A 48 2.05 11.87 -14.10
N SER A 49 3.37 12.03 -14.14
CA SER A 49 3.99 13.34 -14.37
C SER A 49 3.74 13.85 -15.79
N GLN A 50 3.99 15.12 -16.03
CA GLN A 50 3.96 15.71 -17.39
C GLN A 50 4.96 15.06 -18.34
N SER A 51 6.05 14.49 -17.82
CA SER A 51 7.03 13.72 -18.61
C SER A 51 6.59 12.29 -18.91
N GLY A 52 5.40 11.85 -18.41
CA GLY A 52 4.86 10.50 -18.61
C GLY A 52 5.35 9.46 -17.61
N GLU A 53 6.07 9.85 -16.57
CA GLU A 53 6.58 8.96 -15.53
C GLU A 53 5.49 8.66 -14.50
N TYR A 54 5.26 7.37 -14.22
CA TYR A 54 4.31 6.90 -13.22
C TYR A 54 4.95 6.87 -11.83
N SER A 55 4.22 7.29 -10.82
CA SER A 55 4.64 7.30 -9.40
C SER A 55 3.47 7.02 -8.46
N GLY A 56 3.75 6.81 -7.18
CA GLY A 56 2.76 6.56 -6.13
C GLY A 56 2.91 5.19 -5.49
N TYR A 57 2.10 4.97 -4.45
CA TYR A 57 2.11 3.75 -3.64
C TYR A 57 1.99 2.48 -4.50
N ASN A 58 0.96 2.43 -5.35
CA ASN A 58 0.68 1.25 -6.17
C ASN A 58 1.79 1.00 -7.19
N ILE A 59 2.33 2.07 -7.76
CA ILE A 59 3.38 1.98 -8.78
C ILE A 59 4.67 1.42 -8.18
N GLU A 60 5.10 1.91 -7.02
CA GLU A 60 6.32 1.42 -6.37
C GLU A 60 6.15 -0.03 -5.90
N TYR A 61 4.95 -0.41 -5.43
CA TYR A 61 4.68 -1.80 -5.07
C TYR A 61 4.74 -2.73 -6.29
N LEU A 62 4.14 -2.32 -7.43
CA LEU A 62 4.22 -3.07 -8.70
C LEU A 62 5.65 -3.20 -9.20
N GLN A 63 6.46 -2.13 -9.14
CA GLN A 63 7.89 -2.19 -9.48
C GLN A 63 8.64 -3.19 -8.60
N LYS A 64 8.31 -3.25 -7.31
CA LYS A 64 8.90 -4.22 -6.39
C LYS A 64 8.51 -5.66 -6.74
N ILE A 65 7.22 -5.88 -7.09
CA ILE A 65 6.72 -7.18 -7.56
C ILE A 65 7.45 -7.57 -8.85
N SER A 66 7.52 -6.67 -9.85
CA SER A 66 8.22 -6.91 -11.10
C SER A 66 9.67 -7.31 -10.88
N LYS A 67 10.38 -6.56 -10.03
CA LYS A 67 11.78 -6.88 -9.68
C LYS A 67 11.93 -8.25 -9.00
N GLN A 68 10.93 -8.69 -8.23
CA GLN A 68 10.98 -9.96 -7.49
C GLN A 68 10.57 -11.15 -8.35
N SER A 69 9.63 -10.98 -9.28
CA SER A 69 9.03 -12.04 -10.09
C SER A 69 9.57 -12.12 -11.52
N GLY A 70 10.11 -11.00 -12.04
CA GLY A 70 10.45 -10.85 -13.45
C GLY A 70 9.25 -10.55 -14.36
N LEU A 71 8.03 -10.37 -13.80
CA LEU A 71 6.83 -10.04 -14.56
C LEU A 71 6.96 -8.65 -15.20
N PRO A 72 6.80 -8.51 -16.51
CA PRO A 72 6.76 -7.22 -17.19
C PRO A 72 5.35 -6.61 -17.04
N PHE A 73 5.25 -5.40 -16.48
CA PHE A 73 4.00 -4.65 -16.38
C PHE A 73 3.93 -3.55 -17.43
N GLU A 74 2.74 -3.39 -18.01
CA GLU A 74 2.38 -2.32 -18.93
C GLU A 74 1.19 -1.54 -18.34
N MET A 75 1.37 -0.23 -18.13
CA MET A 75 0.29 0.63 -17.62
C MET A 75 -0.67 0.98 -18.77
N VAL A 76 -1.96 0.73 -18.56
CA VAL A 76 -3.04 1.09 -19.47
C VAL A 76 -3.77 2.30 -18.90
N ASP A 77 -3.62 3.46 -19.53
CA ASP A 77 -4.27 4.71 -19.12
C ASP A 77 -5.80 4.60 -19.28
N ILE A 78 -6.55 4.76 -18.20
CA ILE A 78 -8.01 4.60 -18.13
C ILE A 78 -8.61 5.83 -17.45
N ALA A 79 -9.81 6.24 -17.87
CA ALA A 79 -10.41 7.49 -17.43
C ALA A 79 -10.84 7.51 -15.95
N SER A 80 -11.18 6.35 -15.37
CA SER A 80 -11.70 6.28 -14.00
C SER A 80 -11.55 4.88 -13.40
N TRP A 81 -11.67 4.81 -12.08
CA TRP A 81 -11.70 3.53 -11.35
C TRP A 81 -12.80 2.57 -11.84
N ASN A 82 -14.01 3.09 -12.07
CA ASN A 82 -15.12 2.27 -12.55
C ASN A 82 -14.82 1.64 -13.92
N ALA A 83 -14.27 2.43 -14.85
CA ALA A 83 -13.87 1.93 -16.15
C ALA A 83 -12.75 0.88 -16.05
N ALA A 84 -11.77 1.09 -15.14
CA ALA A 84 -10.71 0.13 -14.90
C ALA A 84 -11.24 -1.19 -14.31
N TYR A 85 -12.20 -1.11 -13.39
CA TYR A 85 -12.85 -2.28 -12.81
C TYR A 85 -13.62 -3.07 -13.89
N ASP A 86 -14.40 -2.38 -14.71
CA ASP A 86 -15.15 -3.02 -15.83
C ASP A 86 -14.21 -3.71 -16.81
N MET A 87 -13.07 -3.08 -17.14
CA MET A 87 -12.06 -3.68 -18.03
C MET A 87 -11.41 -4.90 -17.38
N LEU A 88 -11.16 -4.89 -16.06
CA LEU A 88 -10.61 -6.03 -15.32
C LEU A 88 -11.59 -7.23 -15.36
N VAL A 89 -12.87 -6.99 -15.10
CA VAL A 89 -13.91 -8.03 -15.13
C VAL A 89 -14.01 -8.66 -16.52
N LYS A 90 -13.91 -7.85 -17.60
CA LYS A 90 -13.92 -8.33 -18.98
C LYS A 90 -12.62 -8.99 -19.45
N GLY A 91 -11.53 -8.87 -18.67
CA GLY A 91 -10.20 -9.37 -19.05
C GLY A 91 -9.49 -8.51 -20.12
N GLU A 92 -9.89 -7.26 -20.28
CA GLU A 92 -9.22 -6.29 -21.16
C GLU A 92 -7.93 -5.75 -20.52
N ILE A 93 -7.86 -5.76 -19.18
CA ILE A 93 -6.65 -5.63 -18.36
C ILE A 93 -6.51 -6.84 -17.44
N ASP A 94 -5.29 -7.13 -16.98
CA ASP A 94 -4.97 -8.30 -16.18
C ASP A 94 -4.99 -8.04 -14.69
N LEU A 95 -4.62 -6.82 -14.28
CA LEU A 95 -4.35 -6.45 -12.89
C LEU A 95 -4.87 -5.04 -12.57
N LEU A 96 -5.49 -4.88 -11.41
CA LEU A 96 -5.87 -3.60 -10.84
C LEU A 96 -5.44 -3.54 -9.38
N PRO A 97 -4.60 -2.59 -8.97
CA PRO A 97 -4.20 -2.41 -7.57
C PRO A 97 -5.26 -1.67 -6.77
N ALA A 98 -5.13 -1.74 -5.44
CA ALA A 98 -5.91 -0.99 -4.46
C ALA A 98 -7.44 -1.21 -4.53
N VAL A 99 -7.86 -2.47 -4.69
CA VAL A 99 -9.27 -2.84 -4.75
C VAL A 99 -9.75 -3.33 -3.39
N TYR A 100 -10.88 -2.79 -2.90
CA TYR A 100 -11.57 -3.31 -1.73
C TYR A 100 -12.17 -4.68 -2.01
N HIS A 101 -11.96 -5.62 -1.10
CA HIS A 101 -12.63 -6.91 -1.14
C HIS A 101 -14.11 -6.80 -0.78
N SER A 102 -14.96 -7.45 -1.57
CA SER A 102 -16.34 -7.78 -1.20
C SER A 102 -16.71 -9.13 -1.80
N GLU A 103 -17.69 -9.82 -1.21
CA GLU A 103 -18.19 -11.09 -1.72
C GLU A 103 -18.66 -10.98 -3.16
N GLN A 104 -19.41 -9.93 -3.48
CA GLN A 104 -19.87 -9.66 -4.84
C GLN A 104 -18.70 -9.55 -5.82
N ARG A 105 -17.65 -8.78 -5.49
CA ARG A 105 -16.47 -8.64 -6.35
C ARG A 105 -15.69 -9.94 -6.49
N ALA A 106 -15.63 -10.76 -5.44
CA ALA A 106 -14.96 -12.05 -5.47
C ALA A 106 -15.63 -13.06 -6.44
N GLU A 107 -16.90 -12.84 -6.79
CA GLU A 107 -17.58 -13.59 -7.86
C GLU A 107 -17.06 -13.22 -9.26
N GLU A 108 -16.56 -12.00 -9.46
CA GLU A 108 -16.17 -11.45 -10.76
C GLU A 108 -14.65 -11.45 -11.00
N ILE A 109 -13.86 -11.26 -9.94
CA ILE A 109 -12.39 -11.11 -9.99
C ILE A 109 -11.71 -11.94 -8.91
N PHE A 110 -10.40 -12.15 -9.02
CA PHE A 110 -9.57 -12.71 -7.96
C PHE A 110 -8.91 -11.61 -7.14
N PHE A 111 -8.65 -11.89 -5.87
CA PHE A 111 -7.91 -11.01 -4.97
C PHE A 111 -6.61 -11.66 -4.53
N SER A 112 -5.56 -10.87 -4.34
CA SER A 112 -4.32 -11.35 -3.74
C SER A 112 -4.59 -11.95 -2.35
N GLY A 113 -3.82 -12.97 -1.97
CA GLY A 113 -3.98 -13.67 -0.69
C GLY A 113 -3.67 -12.82 0.53
N GLN A 114 -2.96 -11.71 0.34
CA GLN A 114 -2.65 -10.73 1.38
C GLN A 114 -3.01 -9.32 0.89
N PRO A 115 -3.42 -8.42 1.78
CA PRO A 115 -3.65 -7.03 1.42
C PRO A 115 -2.32 -6.33 1.07
N MET A 116 -2.39 -5.37 0.17
CA MET A 116 -1.28 -4.45 -0.13
C MET A 116 -1.03 -3.53 1.06
N CYS A 117 -2.10 -2.94 1.58
CA CYS A 117 -2.14 -2.09 2.76
C CYS A 117 -3.54 -2.12 3.37
N SER A 118 -3.68 -1.47 4.52
CA SER A 118 -4.97 -1.09 5.07
C SER A 118 -5.05 0.41 5.14
N ILE A 119 -6.16 0.97 4.71
CA ILE A 119 -6.47 2.39 4.87
C ILE A 119 -7.54 2.56 5.92
N TYR A 120 -7.61 3.73 6.51
CA TYR A 120 -8.53 4.05 7.59
C TYR A 120 -9.46 5.18 7.17
N THR A 121 -10.70 5.14 7.60
CA THR A 121 -11.52 6.34 7.64
C THR A 121 -11.03 7.16 8.84
N THR A 122 -10.86 8.46 8.65
CA THR A 122 -10.31 9.35 9.67
C THR A 122 -11.25 10.51 9.95
N LEU A 123 -11.35 10.92 11.23
CA LEU A 123 -11.93 12.20 11.60
C LEU A 123 -10.83 13.24 11.55
N ASN A 124 -10.99 14.22 10.68
CA ASN A 124 -9.98 15.24 10.44
C ASN A 124 -10.50 16.62 10.85
N VAL A 125 -9.60 17.43 11.39
CA VAL A 125 -9.85 18.82 11.81
C VAL A 125 -8.80 19.74 11.19
N ARG A 126 -9.00 21.05 11.27
CA ARG A 126 -7.99 22.02 10.84
C ARG A 126 -6.68 21.79 11.59
N MET A 127 -5.54 21.94 10.90
CA MET A 127 -4.20 21.70 11.45
C MET A 127 -3.96 22.41 12.78
N ASN A 128 -4.35 23.66 12.89
CA ASN A 128 -4.08 24.54 14.02
C ASN A 128 -5.26 24.66 15.00
N ASP A 129 -6.27 23.79 14.92
CA ASP A 129 -7.41 23.84 15.84
C ASP A 129 -7.02 23.21 17.19
N PRO A 130 -6.87 23.99 18.27
CA PRO A 130 -6.40 23.47 19.55
C PRO A 130 -7.48 22.79 20.39
N ARG A 131 -8.72 22.76 19.91
CA ARG A 131 -9.87 22.23 20.64
C ARG A 131 -9.86 20.72 20.71
N TYR A 132 -9.27 20.05 19.72
CA TYR A 132 -9.37 18.61 19.52
C TYR A 132 -7.99 17.98 19.53
N ASP A 133 -7.77 17.02 20.43
CA ASP A 133 -6.60 16.16 20.44
C ASP A 133 -6.96 14.76 19.91
N TYR A 134 -5.94 13.94 19.62
CA TYR A 134 -6.16 12.59 19.13
C TYR A 134 -6.92 11.74 20.17
N GLU A 135 -8.06 11.18 19.75
CA GLU A 135 -8.96 10.36 20.56
C GLU A 135 -9.48 11.01 21.86
N ASP A 136 -9.45 12.34 21.94
CA ASP A 136 -10.15 13.06 23.00
C ASP A 136 -11.66 13.08 22.74
N PHE A 137 -12.31 11.94 22.96
CA PHE A 137 -13.75 11.74 22.70
C PHE A 137 -14.64 12.69 23.50
N LYS A 138 -14.15 13.26 24.60
CA LYS A 138 -14.92 14.25 25.37
C LYS A 138 -14.96 15.58 24.64
N ALA A 139 -13.87 15.97 24.02
CA ALA A 139 -13.81 17.19 23.23
C ALA A 139 -14.61 17.10 21.92
N PHE A 140 -14.87 15.88 21.42
CA PHE A 140 -15.64 15.69 20.18
C PHE A 140 -17.13 15.90 20.38
N GLN A 141 -17.66 15.85 21.59
CA GLN A 141 -19.11 16.03 21.84
C GLN A 141 -19.63 17.35 21.25
N GLY A 142 -20.70 17.25 20.45
CA GLY A 142 -21.34 18.40 19.83
C GLY A 142 -20.64 18.97 18.60
N MET A 143 -19.53 18.36 18.11
CA MET A 143 -18.87 18.78 16.86
C MET A 143 -19.84 18.80 15.68
N ASN A 144 -19.69 19.79 14.80
CA ASN A 144 -20.27 19.79 13.47
C ASN A 144 -19.31 19.03 12.52
N VAL A 145 -19.70 17.81 12.13
CA VAL A 145 -18.87 16.96 11.27
C VAL A 145 -19.53 16.72 9.93
N GLY A 146 -18.83 17.07 8.87
CA GLY A 146 -19.26 16.81 7.50
C GLY A 146 -18.89 15.43 7.01
N ILE A 147 -19.80 14.83 6.24
CA ILE A 147 -19.64 13.57 5.53
C ILE A 147 -20.14 13.69 4.09
N ILE A 148 -19.69 12.80 3.19
CA ILE A 148 -20.27 12.70 1.84
C ILE A 148 -21.55 11.86 1.90
N ARG A 149 -22.63 12.41 1.37
CA ARG A 149 -23.95 11.77 1.30
C ARG A 149 -23.86 10.42 0.59
N GLY A 150 -24.34 9.37 1.25
CA GLY A 150 -24.33 8.02 0.71
C GLY A 150 -22.94 7.39 0.58
N GLY A 151 -21.90 8.10 1.04
CA GLY A 151 -20.52 7.59 1.04
C GLY A 151 -20.30 6.55 2.15
N VAL A 152 -19.44 5.58 1.86
CA VAL A 152 -19.06 4.50 2.80
C VAL A 152 -18.42 5.08 4.07
N ASP A 153 -17.64 6.14 3.95
CA ASP A 153 -16.98 6.80 5.08
C ASP A 153 -17.98 7.39 6.08
N GLY A 154 -19.09 7.94 5.58
CA GLY A 154 -20.16 8.45 6.41
C GLY A 154 -20.81 7.35 7.27
N GLU A 155 -21.08 6.17 6.70
CA GLU A 155 -21.63 5.05 7.45
C GLU A 155 -20.64 4.47 8.48
N ARG A 156 -19.36 4.39 8.12
CA ARG A 156 -18.30 4.01 9.03
C ARG A 156 -18.17 4.99 10.20
N PHE A 157 -18.25 6.28 9.90
CA PHE A 157 -18.21 7.33 10.92
C PHE A 157 -19.39 7.25 11.87
N LYS A 158 -20.61 7.06 11.36
CA LYS A 158 -21.80 6.86 12.19
C LYS A 158 -21.68 5.63 13.10
N SER A 159 -21.06 4.53 12.61
CA SER A 159 -20.77 3.35 13.43
C SER A 159 -19.76 3.66 14.53
N PHE A 160 -18.66 4.31 14.19
CA PHE A 160 -17.67 4.79 15.15
C PHE A 160 -18.29 5.68 16.24
N CYS A 161 -19.17 6.62 15.87
CA CYS A 161 -19.88 7.46 16.83
C CYS A 161 -20.74 6.63 17.81
N ARG A 162 -21.45 5.60 17.32
CA ARG A 162 -22.23 4.70 18.17
C ARG A 162 -21.35 3.91 19.14
N GLU A 163 -20.24 3.36 18.68
CA GLU A 163 -19.28 2.58 19.47
C GLU A 163 -18.69 3.39 20.63
N HIS A 164 -18.43 4.68 20.39
CA HIS A 164 -17.82 5.58 21.37
C HIS A 164 -18.82 6.49 22.09
N ASN A 165 -20.12 6.29 21.89
CA ASN A 165 -21.20 7.11 22.48
C ASN A 165 -21.03 8.61 22.19
N LEU A 166 -20.63 8.95 20.95
CA LEU A 166 -20.46 10.32 20.50
C LEU A 166 -21.78 10.89 19.99
N VAL A 167 -22.17 12.05 20.51
CA VAL A 167 -23.36 12.80 20.04
C VAL A 167 -22.84 14.02 19.27
N LEU A 168 -22.89 13.95 17.95
CA LEU A 168 -22.35 14.94 17.03
C LEU A 168 -23.44 15.46 16.10
N ASN A 169 -23.24 16.64 15.51
CA ASN A 169 -24.05 17.18 14.43
C ASN A 169 -23.45 16.72 13.09
N ILE A 170 -24.00 15.66 12.49
CA ILE A 170 -23.51 15.12 11.21
C ILE A 170 -24.23 15.83 10.07
N ILE A 171 -23.46 16.41 9.13
CA ILE A 171 -23.95 17.22 8.02
C ILE A 171 -23.52 16.57 6.71
N ASP A 172 -24.51 16.27 5.85
CA ASP A 172 -24.27 15.67 4.53
C ASP A 172 -23.87 16.72 3.48
N TYR A 173 -22.84 16.40 2.71
CA TYR A 173 -22.37 17.14 1.55
C TYR A 173 -22.39 16.26 0.30
N ASP A 174 -22.62 16.86 -0.86
CA ASP A 174 -22.69 16.13 -2.13
C ASP A 174 -21.32 16.08 -2.83
N GLU A 175 -20.42 17.03 -2.53
CA GLU A 175 -19.10 17.15 -3.17
C GLU A 175 -17.99 17.30 -2.13
N THR A 176 -16.88 16.56 -2.35
CA THR A 176 -15.71 16.58 -1.45
C THR A 176 -15.05 17.96 -1.40
N SER A 177 -14.99 18.70 -2.51
CA SER A 177 -14.43 20.04 -2.56
C SER A 177 -15.17 21.03 -1.65
N VAL A 178 -16.51 21.00 -1.68
CA VAL A 178 -17.35 21.83 -0.84
C VAL A 178 -17.24 21.42 0.65
N LEU A 179 -17.16 20.13 0.90
CA LEU A 179 -16.94 19.58 2.24
C LEU A 179 -15.64 20.09 2.87
N LEU A 180 -14.52 20.02 2.11
CA LEU A 180 -13.21 20.48 2.57
C LEU A 180 -13.14 22.01 2.73
N GLU A 181 -13.78 22.77 1.84
CA GLU A 181 -13.91 24.22 1.99
C GLU A 181 -14.69 24.60 3.26
N ALA A 182 -15.75 23.87 3.59
CA ALA A 182 -16.53 24.07 4.82
C ALA A 182 -15.70 23.78 6.09
N LEU A 183 -14.78 22.82 6.04
CA LEU A 183 -13.81 22.60 7.12
C LEU A 183 -12.79 23.75 7.21
N ASP A 184 -12.23 24.18 6.09
CA ASP A 184 -11.20 25.20 6.03
C ASP A 184 -11.73 26.55 6.54
N ASN A 185 -12.91 26.98 6.12
CA ASN A 185 -13.54 28.23 6.52
C ASN A 185 -14.17 28.22 7.92
N GLY A 186 -14.18 27.07 8.62
CA GLY A 186 -14.68 26.92 9.99
C GLY A 186 -16.17 26.72 10.13
N THR A 187 -16.90 26.50 9.05
CA THR A 187 -18.34 26.11 9.08
C THR A 187 -18.50 24.73 9.71
N LEU A 188 -17.54 23.82 9.46
CA LEU A 188 -17.40 22.53 10.10
C LEU A 188 -16.27 22.54 11.12
N ASP A 189 -16.41 21.74 12.16
CA ASP A 189 -15.36 21.44 13.11
C ASP A 189 -14.48 20.30 12.62
N GLY A 190 -15.07 19.33 11.93
CA GLY A 190 -14.37 18.17 11.39
C GLY A 190 -15.02 17.59 10.13
N VAL A 191 -14.29 16.69 9.46
CA VAL A 191 -14.79 15.89 8.34
C VAL A 191 -14.36 14.43 8.52
N ALA A 192 -15.26 13.50 8.18
CA ALA A 192 -14.94 12.07 8.17
C ALA A 192 -14.73 11.59 6.73
N ILE A 193 -13.48 11.24 6.39
CA ILE A 193 -13.07 10.85 5.05
C ILE A 193 -11.86 9.90 5.12
N THR A 194 -11.74 8.99 4.15
CA THR A 194 -10.68 7.99 4.15
C THR A 194 -9.29 8.57 3.84
N HIS A 195 -9.18 9.53 2.93
CA HIS A 195 -7.88 10.05 2.51
C HIS A 195 -7.93 11.54 2.15
N LEU A 196 -7.02 12.30 2.75
CA LEU A 196 -6.89 13.75 2.50
C LEU A 196 -5.68 14.14 1.65
N GLY A 197 -4.87 13.15 1.25
CA GLY A 197 -3.57 13.40 0.61
C GLY A 197 -2.48 13.83 1.60
N LYS A 198 -1.24 13.59 1.21
CA LYS A 198 -0.05 13.82 2.05
C LYS A 198 0.18 15.31 2.39
N ASN A 199 -0.24 16.21 1.51
CA ASN A 199 -0.05 17.65 1.67
C ASN A 199 -1.28 18.36 2.26
N SER A 200 -2.12 17.64 3.00
CA SER A 200 -3.32 18.20 3.62
C SER A 200 -2.99 19.30 4.65
N THR A 201 -3.79 20.36 4.67
CA THR A 201 -3.81 21.39 5.69
C THR A 201 -4.60 20.98 6.94
N PHE A 202 -5.07 19.75 6.96
CA PHE A 202 -5.86 19.15 8.04
C PHE A 202 -5.06 18.07 8.75
N ARG A 203 -5.47 17.74 9.98
CA ARG A 203 -4.89 16.65 10.77
C ARG A 203 -5.95 15.69 11.28
N SER A 204 -5.58 14.41 11.36
CA SER A 204 -6.47 13.39 11.91
C SER A 204 -6.47 13.44 13.43
N VAL A 205 -7.67 13.36 14.03
CA VAL A 205 -7.90 13.25 15.46
C VAL A 205 -8.51 11.92 15.89
N ALA A 206 -8.94 11.09 14.94
CA ALA A 206 -9.30 9.70 15.17
C ALA A 206 -9.15 8.88 13.88
N GLN A 207 -8.85 7.59 14.04
CA GLN A 207 -8.77 6.62 12.95
C GLN A 207 -9.65 5.42 13.30
N PHE A 208 -10.44 4.94 12.34
CA PHE A 208 -11.37 3.84 12.55
C PHE A 208 -11.64 3.08 11.24
N SER A 209 -12.32 1.95 11.37
CA SER A 209 -12.74 1.11 10.23
C SER A 209 -11.61 0.78 9.24
N PRO A 210 -10.54 0.07 9.69
CA PRO A 210 -9.48 -0.34 8.78
C PRO A 210 -10.06 -1.12 7.61
N SER A 211 -9.66 -0.74 6.42
CA SER A 211 -10.14 -1.33 5.17
C SER A 211 -8.96 -1.83 4.34
N PRO A 212 -8.77 -3.14 4.27
CA PRO A 212 -7.68 -3.70 3.49
C PRO A 212 -7.93 -3.51 1.98
N LEU A 213 -6.87 -3.13 1.27
CA LEU A 213 -6.81 -3.03 -0.18
C LEU A 213 -5.96 -4.16 -0.75
N TYR A 214 -6.38 -4.70 -1.87
CA TYR A 214 -5.77 -5.86 -2.50
C TYR A 214 -5.36 -5.57 -3.95
N PHE A 215 -4.44 -6.38 -4.48
CA PHE A 215 -4.32 -6.54 -5.91
C PHE A 215 -5.48 -7.40 -6.40
N ALA A 216 -6.17 -6.92 -7.42
CA ALA A 216 -7.24 -7.65 -8.08
C ALA A 216 -6.77 -8.14 -9.45
N VAL A 217 -7.00 -9.41 -9.76
CA VAL A 217 -6.59 -10.10 -10.98
C VAL A 217 -7.83 -10.57 -11.73
N THR A 218 -7.86 -10.41 -13.04
CA THR A 218 -8.94 -10.93 -13.87
C THR A 218 -9.08 -12.45 -13.74
N LYS A 219 -10.31 -12.98 -13.80
CA LYS A 219 -10.54 -14.44 -13.76
C LYS A 219 -10.06 -15.16 -14.99
N THR A 220 -9.73 -14.44 -16.07
CA THR A 220 -9.18 -15.03 -17.30
C THR A 220 -7.70 -15.40 -17.16
N ASN A 221 -7.01 -14.93 -16.10
CA ASN A 221 -5.58 -15.19 -15.86
C ASN A 221 -5.29 -15.65 -14.41
N PRO A 222 -5.72 -16.86 -14.01
CA PRO A 222 -5.53 -17.35 -12.65
C PRO A 222 -4.06 -17.60 -12.27
N GLU A 223 -3.19 -17.86 -13.26
CA GLU A 223 -1.75 -18.08 -13.03
C GLU A 223 -1.07 -16.81 -12.53
N LEU A 224 -1.48 -15.64 -13.04
CA LEU A 224 -0.98 -14.36 -12.58
C LEU A 224 -1.23 -14.15 -11.08
N LEU A 225 -2.38 -14.57 -10.55
CA LEU A 225 -2.67 -14.49 -9.12
C LEU A 225 -1.62 -15.26 -8.29
N SER A 226 -1.25 -16.46 -8.74
CA SER A 226 -0.22 -17.26 -8.05
C SER A 226 1.13 -16.56 -8.02
N GLU A 227 1.55 -15.98 -9.16
CA GLU A 227 2.82 -15.27 -9.26
C GLU A 227 2.83 -13.97 -8.42
N ILE A 228 1.73 -13.20 -8.41
CA ILE A 228 1.56 -12.01 -7.55
C ILE A 228 1.67 -12.42 -6.08
N ASN A 229 0.94 -13.45 -5.64
CA ASN A 229 0.98 -13.94 -4.25
C ASN A 229 2.38 -14.39 -3.84
N LYS A 230 3.07 -15.12 -4.69
CA LYS A 230 4.44 -15.57 -4.46
C LYS A 230 5.41 -14.39 -4.33
N ALA A 231 5.29 -13.39 -5.21
CA ALA A 231 6.12 -12.19 -5.16
C ALA A 231 5.85 -11.38 -3.88
N MET A 232 4.59 -11.16 -3.50
CA MET A 232 4.22 -10.48 -2.26
C MET A 232 4.77 -11.20 -1.03
N ASN A 233 4.63 -12.54 -0.96
CA ASN A 233 5.18 -13.34 0.13
C ASN A 233 6.70 -13.18 0.24
N ASN A 234 7.42 -13.23 -0.87
CA ASN A 234 8.87 -13.06 -0.88
C ASN A 234 9.30 -11.66 -0.46
N ILE A 235 8.55 -10.62 -0.85
CA ILE A 235 8.79 -9.24 -0.42
C ILE A 235 8.63 -9.11 1.10
N LEU A 236 7.55 -9.64 1.66
CA LEU A 236 7.25 -9.55 3.10
C LEU A 236 8.17 -10.45 3.94
N LEU A 237 8.62 -11.59 3.42
CA LEU A 237 9.65 -12.40 4.09
C LEU A 237 10.99 -11.67 4.15
N ALA A 238 11.35 -10.95 3.10
CA ALA A 238 12.59 -10.17 3.07
C ALA A 238 12.52 -8.86 3.89
N ASN A 239 11.36 -8.22 3.92
CA ASN A 239 11.06 -7.01 4.70
C ASN A 239 9.61 -7.05 5.22
N PRO A 240 9.38 -7.53 6.44
CA PRO A 240 8.03 -7.58 7.03
C PRO A 240 7.36 -6.19 7.17
N GLY A 241 8.15 -5.13 7.23
CA GLY A 241 7.69 -3.74 7.31
C GLY A 241 7.37 -3.09 5.97
N TYR A 242 7.62 -3.76 4.83
CA TYR A 242 7.59 -3.14 3.51
C TYR A 242 6.31 -2.36 3.19
N SER A 243 5.14 -2.97 3.43
CA SER A 243 3.86 -2.30 3.15
C SER A 243 3.65 -1.07 4.04
N ARG A 244 4.11 -1.10 5.29
CA ARG A 244 4.05 0.04 6.21
C ARG A 244 5.03 1.14 5.80
N ASP A 245 6.28 0.80 5.48
CA ASP A 245 7.28 1.77 5.03
C ASP A 245 6.78 2.51 3.78
N LEU A 246 6.13 1.77 2.88
CA LEU A 246 5.56 2.32 1.66
C LEU A 246 4.32 3.20 1.96
N TYR A 247 3.47 2.77 2.92
CA TYR A 247 2.35 3.57 3.40
C TYR A 247 2.83 4.89 4.02
N ASP A 248 3.84 4.84 4.88
CA ASP A 248 4.41 6.02 5.53
C ASP A 248 5.03 6.97 4.49
N LYS A 249 5.60 6.43 3.41
CA LYS A 249 6.17 7.22 2.33
C LYS A 249 5.14 7.99 1.52
N TYR A 250 3.99 7.37 1.20
CA TYR A 250 3.02 7.91 0.23
C TYR A 250 1.70 8.35 0.85
N LEU A 251 1.19 7.60 1.81
CA LEU A 251 -0.19 7.74 2.27
C LEU A 251 -0.33 8.30 3.68
N ALA A 252 0.71 8.16 4.51
CA ALA A 252 0.67 8.74 5.84
C ALA A 252 0.65 10.28 5.77
N PRO A 253 -0.24 10.95 6.52
CA PRO A 253 -0.25 12.39 6.61
C PRO A 253 1.12 12.93 7.04
N SER A 254 1.59 14.00 6.42
CA SER A 254 2.92 14.59 6.68
C SER A 254 3.15 14.98 8.15
N VAL A 255 2.08 15.13 8.91
CA VAL A 255 2.10 15.53 10.34
C VAL A 255 2.25 14.34 11.29
N ASN A 256 2.01 13.11 10.82
CA ASN A 256 2.01 11.90 11.67
C ASN A 256 3.37 11.18 11.74
N GLN A 257 4.47 11.84 11.41
CA GLN A 257 5.82 11.29 11.66
C GLN A 257 6.17 11.21 13.16
N ASN A 258 5.39 11.86 14.01
CA ASN A 258 5.45 11.68 15.45
C ASN A 258 4.22 10.90 15.92
N PRO A 259 4.37 9.91 16.81
CA PRO A 259 3.23 9.25 17.41
C PRO A 259 2.30 10.31 18.02
N VAL A 260 1.02 10.23 17.65
CA VAL A 260 0.01 11.15 18.16
C VAL A 260 -0.43 10.63 19.51
N PHE A 261 0.01 11.29 20.57
CA PHE A 261 -0.37 10.96 21.94
C PHE A 261 -1.49 11.89 22.40
N THR A 262 -2.40 11.38 23.22
CA THR A 262 -3.34 12.22 23.97
C THR A 262 -2.58 13.12 24.96
N LYS A 263 -3.26 14.14 25.49
CA LYS A 263 -2.64 15.01 26.53
C LYS A 263 -2.23 14.23 27.75
N GLU A 264 -3.06 13.27 28.17
CA GLU A 264 -2.81 12.38 29.30
C GLU A 264 -1.59 11.47 29.04
N GLU A 265 -1.47 10.90 27.85
CA GLU A 265 -0.33 10.07 27.47
C GLU A 265 0.97 10.88 27.41
N LEU A 266 0.94 12.09 26.83
CA LEU A 266 2.10 13.00 26.86
C LEU A 266 2.51 13.38 28.29
N GLN A 267 1.54 13.62 29.16
CA GLN A 267 1.80 13.90 30.55
C GLN A 267 2.39 12.69 31.29
N TYR A 268 1.83 11.51 31.05
CA TYR A 268 2.35 10.24 31.55
C TYR A 268 3.79 10.00 31.09
N ILE A 269 4.07 10.11 29.78
CA ILE A 269 5.41 9.93 29.21
C ILE A 269 6.43 10.88 29.84
N LYS A 270 6.04 12.15 30.06
CA LYS A 270 6.93 13.16 30.70
C LYS A 270 7.23 12.86 32.16
N GLN A 271 6.34 12.18 32.86
CA GLN A 271 6.42 11.90 34.30
C GLN A 271 6.81 10.45 34.59
N ALA A 272 6.78 9.56 33.59
CA ALA A 272 7.08 8.16 33.80
C ALA A 272 8.53 7.92 34.18
N ALA A 273 8.73 7.04 35.14
CA ALA A 273 10.06 6.52 35.43
C ALA A 273 10.60 5.70 34.22
N PRO A 274 11.92 5.59 34.09
CA PRO A 274 12.50 4.75 33.05
C PRO A 274 11.94 3.32 33.10
N ILE A 275 11.49 2.81 31.96
CA ILE A 275 11.01 1.43 31.84
C ILE A 275 12.22 0.50 31.86
N LEU A 276 12.23 -0.44 32.79
CA LEU A 276 13.26 -1.47 32.87
C LEU A 276 12.88 -2.61 31.93
N VAL A 277 13.72 -2.86 30.94
CA VAL A 277 13.56 -3.96 29.98
C VAL A 277 14.62 -5.03 30.25
N SER A 278 14.16 -6.25 30.48
CA SER A 278 15.05 -7.43 30.53
C SER A 278 15.18 -8.02 29.13
N TYR A 279 16.37 -8.39 28.75
CA TYR A 279 16.64 -9.08 27.50
C TYR A 279 17.69 -10.18 27.69
N ASP A 280 17.63 -11.21 26.87
CA ASP A 280 18.66 -12.26 26.80
C ASP A 280 19.66 -11.90 25.67
N PRO A 281 20.93 -11.55 26.01
CA PRO A 281 21.91 -11.16 24.99
C PRO A 281 22.37 -12.33 24.12
N SER A 282 22.01 -13.56 24.47
CA SER A 282 22.35 -14.77 23.71
C SER A 282 21.24 -15.22 22.75
N PHE A 283 20.10 -14.55 22.73
CA PHE A 283 18.93 -14.95 21.93
C PHE A 283 18.92 -14.30 20.53
N ALA A 284 20.04 -14.40 19.82
CA ALA A 284 20.12 -13.95 18.44
C ALA A 284 19.25 -14.83 17.52
N PRO A 285 18.59 -14.25 16.48
CA PRO A 285 18.66 -12.86 16.06
C PRO A 285 17.62 -11.95 16.73
N LEU A 286 16.79 -12.46 17.64
CA LEU A 286 15.67 -11.70 18.23
C LEU A 286 16.16 -10.62 19.20
N THR A 287 17.14 -10.94 20.07
CA THR A 287 17.80 -9.96 20.93
C THR A 287 19.29 -10.28 21.01
N TYR A 288 20.15 -9.24 20.89
CA TYR A 288 21.59 -9.38 21.07
C TYR A 288 22.27 -8.03 21.33
N GLN A 289 23.43 -8.08 21.95
CA GLN A 289 24.24 -6.90 22.17
C GLN A 289 25.24 -6.69 21.03
N SER A 290 25.14 -5.56 20.33
CA SER A 290 26.11 -5.23 19.27
C SER A 290 27.49 -4.97 19.85
N LYS A 291 28.51 -5.70 19.37
CA LYS A 291 29.90 -5.50 19.78
C LYS A 291 30.50 -4.15 19.31
N LYS A 292 29.88 -3.50 18.29
CA LYS A 292 30.39 -2.25 17.72
C LYS A 292 29.84 -0.97 18.34
N ALA A 293 28.66 -1.02 18.94
CA ALA A 293 27.94 0.20 19.35
C ALA A 293 27.57 0.25 20.84
N GLY A 294 27.76 -0.83 21.58
CA GLY A 294 27.25 -0.91 22.98
C GLY A 294 25.74 -0.71 23.10
N LYS A 295 25.02 -0.78 21.97
CA LYS A 295 23.57 -0.59 21.90
C LYS A 295 22.85 -1.94 21.85
N LEU A 296 21.70 -1.98 22.51
CA LEU A 296 20.74 -3.06 22.34
C LEU A 296 20.15 -2.98 20.93
N LEU A 297 20.09 -4.13 20.23
CA LEU A 297 19.39 -4.30 18.97
C LEU A 297 18.32 -5.38 19.16
N ALA A 298 17.12 -5.11 18.74
CA ALA A 298 15.96 -6.00 18.78
C ALA A 298 15.26 -6.01 17.43
#